data_4e95e3eabda76d49b73860f49bdb56ea
#
_entry.id   4e95e3eabda76d49b73860f49bdb56ea
#
_cell.length_a   1.000
_cell.length_b   1.000
_cell.length_c   1.000
_cell.angle_alpha   90.00
_cell.angle_beta   90.00
_cell.angle_gamma   90.00
#
_symmetry.space_group_name_H-M   'P 1'
#
loop_
_entity.id
_entity.type
_entity.pdbx_description
1 polymer ?
#
loop_
_entity_poly.entity_id
_entity_poly.type
_entity_poly.pdbx_seq_one_letter_code
_entity_poly.pdbx_strand_id
1 'polypeptide(L)'
;MGVADWGVQERWQDAQGKWHDVSPETVAVVLAAMGTDGEGSPPPGPALFVRPGAPIPLDGAADLVLEAGATLRVEGPLPTDLPFGYHTLVRLDDGRRTDVVVSPGTCPRPELAPTWGWAVQLYAARSTESWGMGDLGDLRRLGRWTSQELGGGLILVNPLHAAHPTLPQSDSPYFPSSRRFRNPLYLRVEDVDGAPALPDLESLVNAGRALNDQPHIDRDAVFRLKAQALEQIWERFTGDPAFDAWREAQGDALGDYAAFCVLAEEHGPDWRGWPEAARHPDGPDVAEVKRTQYGRWRFHQWLQWLVDRQLQAASAEIGVMHDLAVGVDPAGADGWLWQDVLALDMAVGAPPDEFASLGQSWGLPPFDPWRLRGAGYHPFIQTIRATLGHAGGLRLDHVMGLFRLWWVPRSADSPAGGAYVRYCHDDLLDIVALECHRAGAYAVGEDLGTVEDHVREELARRRVLSYRLVWFEEKPPAQYPEQALAAVTTHDLPTIAGLWTGSDLADQQTAGMEPNAEGTRQLRERLKHVAGVDGDAPVEEVITATYEALSRAPCMLLTAGLDDALGVQKRPNMPGTTDQWPNWRIPLPLPLEGVETAPGPRAVAAALDRRARS
;
A
#
# COMPACT_ATOMS: atom_id res chain seq x y z
N MET A 1 -12.14 33.14 10.95
CA MET A 1 -12.10 31.82 10.38
C MET A 1 -11.72 32.00 8.93
N GLY A 2 -10.82 31.23 8.43
CA GLY A 2 -10.21 31.45 7.10
C GLY A 2 -9.56 30.20 6.55
N VAL A 3 -8.73 30.35 5.52
CA VAL A 3 -8.04 29.30 4.77
C VAL A 3 -7.45 28.18 5.66
N ALA A 4 -6.81 28.55 6.77
CA ALA A 4 -6.20 27.61 7.71
C ALA A 4 -7.21 26.67 8.40
N ASP A 5 -8.45 27.11 8.60
CA ASP A 5 -9.51 26.27 9.21
C ASP A 5 -9.92 25.12 8.26
N TRP A 6 -9.78 25.34 6.94
CA TRP A 6 -9.97 24.34 5.90
C TRP A 6 -8.76 23.41 5.71
N GLY A 7 -7.68 23.62 6.48
CA GLY A 7 -6.48 22.79 6.45
C GLY A 7 -5.44 23.18 5.41
N VAL A 8 -5.71 24.17 4.55
CA VAL A 8 -4.77 24.61 3.52
C VAL A 8 -3.66 25.46 4.15
N GLN A 9 -2.39 25.11 3.90
CA GLN A 9 -1.24 25.83 4.38
C GLN A 9 -0.79 26.87 3.36
N GLU A 10 -0.82 28.16 3.75
CA GLU A 10 -0.38 29.28 2.90
C GLU A 10 1.14 29.41 2.82
N ARG A 11 1.87 28.61 3.59
CA ARG A 11 3.35 28.56 3.61
C ARG A 11 3.86 27.21 4.07
N TRP A 12 5.02 26.81 3.60
CA TRP A 12 5.67 25.56 3.96
C TRP A 12 7.17 25.75 4.15
N GLN A 13 7.82 24.81 4.84
CA GLN A 13 9.24 24.82 5.13
C GLN A 13 9.93 23.69 4.36
N ASP A 14 11.03 24.00 3.67
CA ASP A 14 11.86 23.00 2.99
C ASP A 14 12.78 22.24 3.97
N ALA A 15 13.53 21.28 3.44
CA ALA A 15 14.46 20.46 4.22
C ALA A 15 15.61 21.27 4.87
N GLN A 16 15.92 22.46 4.36
CA GLN A 16 16.93 23.38 4.90
C GLN A 16 16.32 24.33 5.93
N GLY A 17 15.03 24.23 6.24
CA GLY A 17 14.34 25.09 7.19
C GLY A 17 13.92 26.46 6.64
N LYS A 18 14.02 26.67 5.32
CA LYS A 18 13.59 27.92 4.68
C LYS A 18 12.08 27.89 4.42
N TRP A 19 11.43 29.02 4.71
CA TRP A 19 10.01 29.20 4.45
C TRP A 19 9.75 29.65 3.02
N HIS A 20 8.71 29.04 2.40
CA HIS A 20 8.20 29.38 1.09
C HIS A 20 6.71 29.72 1.21
N ASP A 21 6.28 30.79 0.58
CA ASP A 21 4.88 31.19 0.52
C ASP A 21 4.20 30.46 -0.67
N VAL A 22 2.96 30.02 -0.47
CA VAL A 22 2.11 29.47 -1.52
C VAL A 22 1.41 30.64 -2.22
N SER A 23 1.30 30.57 -3.53
CA SER A 23 0.63 31.64 -4.27
C SER A 23 -0.87 31.72 -3.92
N PRO A 24 -1.46 32.93 -3.85
CA PRO A 24 -2.90 33.08 -3.61
C PRO A 24 -3.75 32.33 -4.63
N GLU A 25 -3.28 32.24 -5.87
CA GLU A 25 -3.94 31.50 -6.95
C GLU A 25 -3.98 29.99 -6.65
N THR A 26 -2.86 29.40 -6.19
CA THR A 26 -2.81 27.99 -5.77
C THR A 26 -3.76 27.74 -4.60
N VAL A 27 -3.76 28.61 -3.59
CA VAL A 27 -4.66 28.50 -2.43
C VAL A 27 -6.13 28.52 -2.91
N ALA A 28 -6.49 29.44 -3.80
CA ALA A 28 -7.85 29.53 -4.33
C ALA A 28 -8.27 28.29 -5.12
N VAL A 29 -7.37 27.71 -5.94
CA VAL A 29 -7.63 26.50 -6.70
C VAL A 29 -7.82 25.30 -5.79
N VAL A 30 -6.99 25.16 -4.74
CA VAL A 30 -7.11 24.07 -3.74
C VAL A 30 -8.43 24.18 -2.97
N LEU A 31 -8.81 25.37 -2.51
CA LEU A 31 -10.10 25.60 -1.85
C LEU A 31 -11.29 25.31 -2.77
N ALA A 32 -11.22 25.74 -4.03
CA ALA A 32 -12.26 25.46 -5.01
C ALA A 32 -12.45 23.96 -5.25
N ALA A 33 -11.35 23.16 -5.25
CA ALA A 33 -11.42 21.70 -5.33
C ALA A 33 -12.11 21.07 -4.12
N MET A 34 -12.05 21.74 -2.95
CA MET A 34 -12.80 21.35 -1.75
C MET A 34 -14.27 21.86 -1.76
N GLY A 35 -14.66 22.63 -2.78
CA GLY A 35 -16.00 23.21 -2.90
C GLY A 35 -16.24 24.41 -1.98
N THR A 36 -15.20 25.16 -1.63
CA THR A 36 -15.26 26.35 -0.75
C THR A 36 -14.43 27.50 -1.31
N ASP A 37 -14.70 28.71 -0.83
CA ASP A 37 -13.87 29.90 -1.03
C ASP A 37 -12.94 30.20 0.18
N GLY A 38 -12.99 29.33 1.20
CA GLY A 38 -12.23 29.49 2.43
C GLY A 38 -12.94 30.32 3.51
N GLU A 39 -14.15 30.82 3.23
CA GLU A 39 -14.96 31.48 4.25
C GLU A 39 -15.72 30.44 5.11
N GLY A 40 -15.97 30.81 6.38
CA GLY A 40 -16.65 29.94 7.32
C GLY A 40 -15.77 28.83 7.91
N SER A 41 -16.42 27.84 8.50
CA SER A 41 -15.78 26.66 9.07
C SER A 41 -16.18 25.42 8.29
N PRO A 42 -15.26 24.43 8.16
CA PRO A 42 -15.63 23.14 7.60
C PRO A 42 -16.78 22.51 8.40
N PRO A 43 -17.61 21.69 7.72
CA PRO A 43 -18.74 21.04 8.37
C PRO A 43 -18.24 20.11 9.49
N PRO A 44 -18.96 20.07 10.65
CA PRO A 44 -18.67 19.09 11.68
C PRO A 44 -18.86 17.68 11.10
N GLY A 45 -17.93 16.77 11.39
CA GLY A 45 -18.06 15.38 10.95
C GLY A 45 -19.21 14.68 11.65
N PRO A 46 -19.82 13.65 11.01
CA PRO A 46 -20.88 12.84 11.62
C PRO A 46 -20.34 11.86 12.66
N ALA A 47 -19.01 11.64 12.72
CA ALA A 47 -18.40 10.63 13.56
C ALA A 47 -17.85 11.19 14.87
N LEU A 48 -18.10 10.47 15.96
CA LEU A 48 -17.56 10.69 17.30
C LEU A 48 -16.51 9.61 17.58
N PHE A 49 -15.27 10.01 17.83
CA PHE A 49 -14.19 9.08 18.19
C PHE A 49 -14.07 8.94 19.70
N VAL A 50 -14.10 7.70 20.18
CA VAL A 50 -14.11 7.33 21.59
C VAL A 50 -12.95 6.40 21.88
N ARG A 51 -12.21 6.68 22.96
CA ARG A 51 -11.18 5.79 23.50
C ARG A 51 -11.58 5.31 24.89
N PRO A 52 -11.19 4.08 25.30
CA PRO A 52 -11.51 3.56 26.62
C PRO A 52 -11.09 4.50 27.75
N GLY A 53 -11.95 4.61 28.76
CA GLY A 53 -11.65 5.39 29.97
C GLY A 53 -11.97 6.89 29.89
N ALA A 54 -12.32 7.42 28.72
CA ALA A 54 -12.74 8.81 28.57
C ALA A 54 -14.26 8.92 28.57
N PRO A 55 -14.89 9.52 29.60
CA PRO A 55 -16.34 9.75 29.59
C PRO A 55 -16.67 10.83 28.54
N ILE A 56 -17.58 10.54 27.64
CA ILE A 56 -18.07 11.49 26.66
C ILE A 56 -19.47 11.92 27.06
N PRO A 57 -19.67 13.19 27.46
CA PRO A 57 -20.98 13.69 27.79
C PRO A 57 -21.91 13.68 26.56
N LEU A 58 -23.14 13.27 26.75
CA LEU A 58 -24.20 13.38 25.75
C LEU A 58 -25.25 14.39 26.24
N ASP A 59 -25.67 15.24 25.33
CA ASP A 59 -26.83 16.11 25.56
C ASP A 59 -28.10 15.35 25.21
N GLY A 60 -28.80 14.87 26.25
CA GLY A 60 -30.08 14.14 26.12
C GLY A 60 -29.94 12.62 26.03
N ALA A 61 -31.08 11.95 25.94
CA ALA A 61 -31.13 10.50 25.82
C ALA A 61 -30.97 10.02 24.38
N ALA A 62 -30.29 8.89 24.22
CA ALA A 62 -30.02 8.29 22.91
C ALA A 62 -30.04 6.76 22.98
N ASP A 63 -30.27 6.12 21.83
CA ASP A 63 -30.06 4.70 21.62
C ASP A 63 -28.68 4.51 20.93
N LEU A 64 -27.78 3.79 21.59
CA LEU A 64 -26.53 3.37 21.00
C LEU A 64 -26.71 1.97 20.39
N VAL A 65 -26.71 1.91 19.06
CA VAL A 65 -26.78 0.66 18.30
C VAL A 65 -25.35 0.19 18.08
N LEU A 66 -24.97 -0.90 18.73
CA LEU A 66 -23.66 -1.51 18.59
C LEU A 66 -23.53 -2.17 17.20
N GLU A 67 -22.31 -2.25 16.69
CA GLU A 67 -21.99 -2.92 15.41
C GLU A 67 -22.50 -4.39 15.39
N ALA A 68 -22.48 -5.08 16.53
CA ALA A 68 -23.02 -6.44 16.69
C ALA A 68 -24.58 -6.50 16.72
N GLY A 69 -25.28 -5.37 16.55
CA GLY A 69 -26.74 -5.29 16.49
C GLY A 69 -27.45 -5.07 17.82
N ALA A 70 -26.79 -5.16 18.96
CA ALA A 70 -27.38 -4.86 20.26
C ALA A 70 -27.62 -3.35 20.42
N THR A 71 -28.70 -2.96 21.09
CA THR A 71 -29.02 -1.56 21.37
C THR A 71 -28.97 -1.29 22.87
N LEU A 72 -28.23 -0.23 23.24
CA LEU A 72 -28.09 0.25 24.61
C LEU A 72 -28.78 1.60 24.74
N ARG A 73 -29.71 1.76 25.69
CA ARG A 73 -30.27 3.06 26.07
C ARG A 73 -29.22 3.81 26.90
N VAL A 74 -28.88 5.02 26.49
CA VAL A 74 -27.94 5.90 27.19
C VAL A 74 -28.64 7.17 27.62
N GLU A 75 -28.61 7.45 28.93
CA GLU A 75 -29.11 8.68 29.55
C GLU A 75 -27.95 9.31 30.34
N GLY A 76 -27.22 10.23 29.73
CA GLY A 76 -25.98 10.81 30.25
C GLY A 76 -24.74 10.42 29.46
N PRO A 77 -23.51 10.42 30.05
CA PRO A 77 -22.29 10.16 29.30
C PRO A 77 -22.30 8.74 28.72
N LEU A 78 -21.60 8.57 27.58
CA LEU A 78 -21.34 7.25 27.00
C LEU A 78 -20.62 6.34 28.00
N PRO A 79 -20.95 5.03 28.05
CA PRO A 79 -20.21 4.07 28.84
C PRO A 79 -18.71 4.04 28.44
N THR A 80 -17.83 3.91 29.43
CA THR A 80 -16.37 3.91 29.22
C THR A 80 -15.81 2.56 28.81
N ASP A 81 -16.63 1.51 28.83
CA ASP A 81 -16.34 0.10 28.55
C ASP A 81 -17.00 -0.42 27.26
N LEU A 82 -17.32 0.49 26.32
CA LEU A 82 -17.88 0.11 25.04
C LEU A 82 -16.92 -0.82 24.28
N PRO A 83 -17.45 -1.83 23.55
CA PRO A 83 -16.62 -2.69 22.70
C PRO A 83 -16.00 -1.87 21.57
N PHE A 84 -14.79 -2.24 21.15
CA PHE A 84 -14.17 -1.65 19.97
C PHE A 84 -15.00 -1.92 18.72
N GLY A 85 -15.23 -0.88 17.91
CA GLY A 85 -16.04 -1.03 16.72
C GLY A 85 -16.64 0.26 16.20
N TYR A 86 -17.49 0.10 15.20
CA TYR A 86 -18.27 1.16 14.56
C TYR A 86 -19.72 1.03 14.99
N HIS A 87 -20.18 1.96 15.79
CA HIS A 87 -21.52 1.98 16.37
C HIS A 87 -22.29 3.17 15.83
N THR A 88 -23.61 3.19 16.07
CA THR A 88 -24.44 4.34 15.70
C THR A 88 -25.21 4.82 16.92
N LEU A 89 -25.05 6.10 17.25
CA LEU A 89 -25.86 6.79 18.25
C LEU A 89 -27.06 7.42 17.57
N VAL A 90 -28.28 7.12 18.07
CA VAL A 90 -29.52 7.68 17.57
C VAL A 90 -30.18 8.49 18.70
N ARG A 91 -30.21 9.81 18.56
CA ARG A 91 -30.85 10.70 19.53
C ARG A 91 -32.36 10.47 19.55
N LEU A 92 -32.95 10.53 20.74
CA LEU A 92 -34.39 10.26 20.90
C LEU A 92 -35.26 11.49 20.65
N ASP A 93 -34.70 12.67 20.79
CA ASP A 93 -35.42 13.93 20.64
C ASP A 93 -35.67 14.31 19.17
N ASP A 94 -34.69 14.11 18.31
CA ASP A 94 -34.71 14.54 16.90
C ASP A 94 -34.43 13.41 15.90
N GLY A 95 -34.09 12.21 16.37
CA GLY A 95 -33.71 11.06 15.52
C GLY A 95 -32.36 11.19 14.84
N ARG A 96 -31.54 12.19 15.18
CA ARG A 96 -30.22 12.43 14.60
C ARG A 96 -29.32 11.22 14.85
N ARG A 97 -28.68 10.76 13.78
CA ARG A 97 -27.69 9.68 13.80
C ARG A 97 -26.27 10.25 13.85
N THR A 98 -25.44 9.65 14.67
CA THR A 98 -24.01 9.99 14.79
C THR A 98 -23.24 8.67 14.81
N ASP A 99 -22.24 8.54 13.94
CA ASP A 99 -21.35 7.38 13.97
C ASP A 99 -20.42 7.48 15.18
N VAL A 100 -20.25 6.37 15.89
CA VAL A 100 -19.38 6.28 17.07
C VAL A 100 -18.31 5.25 16.80
N VAL A 101 -17.08 5.72 16.66
CA VAL A 101 -15.89 4.88 16.45
C VAL A 101 -15.21 4.66 17.80
N VAL A 102 -15.29 3.45 18.33
CA VAL A 102 -14.60 3.08 19.57
C VAL A 102 -13.28 2.41 19.23
N SER A 103 -12.17 3.13 19.43
CA SER A 103 -10.83 2.71 19.06
C SER A 103 -9.99 2.31 20.27
N PRO A 104 -9.09 1.29 20.17
CA PRO A 104 -8.09 1.03 21.20
C PRO A 104 -7.05 2.16 21.33
N GLY A 105 -6.99 3.06 20.35
CA GLY A 105 -6.08 4.19 20.32
C GLY A 105 -4.62 3.83 20.02
N THR A 106 -4.26 2.55 19.97
CA THR A 106 -2.90 2.07 19.67
C THR A 106 -2.96 0.78 18.85
N CYS A 107 -2.03 0.62 17.91
CA CYS A 107 -1.87 -0.62 17.16
C CYS A 107 -1.31 -1.76 18.04
N PRO A 108 -1.58 -3.03 17.71
CA PRO A 108 -0.91 -4.18 18.32
C PRO A 108 0.61 -4.13 18.11
N ARG A 109 1.35 -4.81 18.97
CA ARG A 109 2.78 -5.07 18.75
C ARG A 109 2.96 -6.32 17.91
N PRO A 110 4.05 -6.45 17.14
CA PRO A 110 4.40 -7.69 16.47
C PRO A 110 4.60 -8.81 17.50
N GLU A 111 3.88 -9.92 17.35
CA GLU A 111 3.95 -11.04 18.31
C GLU A 111 5.32 -11.73 18.32
N LEU A 112 5.99 -11.82 17.16
CA LEU A 112 7.28 -12.46 16.99
C LEU A 112 8.48 -11.52 17.18
N ALA A 113 8.26 -10.27 17.68
CA ALA A 113 9.36 -9.33 17.87
C ALA A 113 10.31 -9.76 19.01
N PRO A 114 11.64 -9.56 18.87
CA PRO A 114 12.32 -9.07 17.68
C PRO A 114 12.45 -10.15 16.60
N THR A 115 12.12 -9.82 15.35
CA THR A 115 12.22 -10.75 14.22
C THR A 115 12.76 -10.07 12.96
N TRP A 116 13.11 -10.89 11.98
CA TRP A 116 13.54 -10.41 10.67
C TRP A 116 12.73 -11.08 9.55
N GLY A 117 12.82 -10.54 8.33
CA GLY A 117 12.22 -11.12 7.15
C GLY A 117 12.69 -10.50 5.85
N TRP A 118 12.11 -10.95 4.74
CA TRP A 118 12.43 -10.42 3.43
C TRP A 118 11.53 -9.27 3.04
N ALA A 119 12.09 -8.26 2.39
CA ALA A 119 11.37 -7.31 1.55
C ALA A 119 11.49 -7.78 0.10
N VAL A 120 10.35 -8.02 -0.55
CA VAL A 120 10.29 -8.69 -1.85
C VAL A 120 9.33 -7.98 -2.79
N GLN A 121 9.81 -7.70 -3.99
CA GLN A 121 8.91 -7.39 -5.10
C GLN A 121 8.35 -8.71 -5.63
N LEU A 122 7.12 -9.08 -5.20
CA LEU A 122 6.56 -10.41 -5.49
C LEU A 122 6.51 -10.70 -6.99
N TYR A 123 6.15 -9.70 -7.81
CA TYR A 123 6.13 -9.86 -9.28
C TYR A 123 7.50 -10.28 -9.85
N ALA A 124 8.62 -9.92 -9.18
CA ALA A 124 9.97 -10.25 -9.60
C ALA A 124 10.45 -11.63 -9.13
N ALA A 125 9.85 -12.16 -8.08
CA ALA A 125 10.23 -13.42 -7.43
C ALA A 125 9.57 -14.64 -8.12
N ARG A 126 10.09 -15.02 -9.29
CA ARG A 126 9.55 -16.12 -10.11
C ARG A 126 10.12 -17.47 -9.67
N SER A 127 9.31 -18.52 -9.73
CA SER A 127 9.77 -19.92 -9.75
C SER A 127 9.72 -20.48 -11.16
N THR A 128 10.16 -21.72 -11.35
CA THR A 128 10.00 -22.44 -12.62
C THR A 128 8.53 -22.72 -12.98
N GLU A 129 7.63 -22.58 -12.01
CA GLU A 129 6.18 -22.77 -12.19
C GLU A 129 5.44 -21.47 -12.52
N SER A 130 6.07 -20.31 -12.33
CA SER A 130 5.45 -18.99 -12.58
C SER A 130 5.19 -18.77 -14.07
N TRP A 131 4.17 -17.96 -14.39
CA TRP A 131 3.84 -17.54 -15.75
C TRP A 131 4.36 -16.12 -16.00
N GLY A 132 5.67 -15.96 -16.12
CA GLY A 132 6.34 -14.70 -16.43
C GLY A 132 6.46 -13.69 -15.30
N MET A 133 5.72 -13.86 -14.21
CA MET A 133 5.82 -13.06 -12.98
C MET A 133 5.55 -13.92 -11.75
N GLY A 134 6.13 -13.55 -10.62
CA GLY A 134 5.86 -14.20 -9.33
C GLY A 134 4.40 -14.02 -8.90
N ASP A 135 3.85 -15.04 -8.25
CA ASP A 135 2.45 -15.13 -7.85
C ASP A 135 2.25 -15.61 -6.39
N LEU A 136 1.01 -15.88 -5.98
CA LEU A 136 0.69 -16.29 -4.61
C LEU A 136 1.20 -17.69 -4.27
N GLY A 137 1.40 -18.57 -5.26
CA GLY A 137 2.10 -19.84 -5.07
C GLY A 137 3.57 -19.62 -4.74
N ASP A 138 4.20 -18.66 -5.41
CA ASP A 138 5.58 -18.25 -5.13
C ASP A 138 5.72 -17.59 -3.75
N LEU A 139 4.77 -16.73 -3.38
CA LEU A 139 4.73 -16.14 -2.03
C LEU A 139 4.61 -17.22 -0.95
N ARG A 140 3.73 -18.21 -1.15
CA ARG A 140 3.57 -19.34 -0.25
C ARG A 140 4.86 -20.14 -0.12
N ARG A 141 5.54 -20.43 -1.22
CA ARG A 141 6.84 -21.11 -1.25
C ARG A 141 7.91 -20.33 -0.47
N LEU A 142 8.03 -19.05 -0.80
CA LEU A 142 8.99 -18.15 -0.14
C LEU A 142 8.71 -18.03 1.37
N GLY A 143 7.43 -17.97 1.74
CA GLY A 143 6.98 -17.95 3.14
C GLY A 143 7.43 -19.19 3.90
N ARG A 144 7.21 -20.36 3.32
CA ARG A 144 7.62 -21.64 3.92
C ARG A 144 9.13 -21.74 4.08
N TRP A 145 9.88 -21.40 3.05
CA TRP A 145 11.34 -21.39 3.09
C TRP A 145 11.88 -20.43 4.17
N THR A 146 11.33 -19.21 4.22
CA THR A 146 11.74 -18.18 5.19
C THR A 146 11.47 -18.59 6.62
N SER A 147 10.27 -19.14 6.90
CA SER A 147 9.85 -19.49 8.26
C SER A 147 10.49 -20.79 8.76
N GLN A 148 10.54 -21.83 7.92
CA GLN A 148 10.94 -23.18 8.35
C GLN A 148 12.43 -23.43 8.24
N GLU A 149 13.11 -22.85 7.23
CA GLU A 149 14.54 -23.10 7.03
C GLU A 149 15.43 -21.95 7.53
N LEU A 150 14.97 -20.69 7.43
CA LEU A 150 15.79 -19.53 7.74
C LEU A 150 15.46 -18.88 9.09
N GLY A 151 14.33 -19.25 9.72
CA GLY A 151 13.92 -18.68 11.01
C GLY A 151 13.41 -17.24 10.94
N GLY A 152 13.08 -16.73 9.75
CA GLY A 152 12.45 -15.42 9.58
C GLY A 152 10.96 -15.44 9.94
N GLY A 153 10.41 -14.31 10.36
CA GLY A 153 9.02 -14.21 10.85
C GLY A 153 8.10 -13.35 10.00
N LEU A 154 8.60 -12.74 8.92
CA LEU A 154 7.77 -11.90 8.06
C LEU A 154 8.28 -11.86 6.61
N ILE A 155 7.37 -11.51 5.69
CA ILE A 155 7.68 -11.06 4.33
C ILE A 155 6.92 -9.77 4.07
N LEU A 156 7.65 -8.69 3.76
CA LEU A 156 7.08 -7.46 3.22
C LEU A 156 6.98 -7.60 1.70
N VAL A 157 5.79 -7.46 1.16
CA VAL A 157 5.53 -7.51 -0.30
C VAL A 157 5.20 -6.11 -0.84
N ASN A 158 5.42 -5.89 -2.13
CA ASN A 158 4.88 -4.73 -2.83
C ASN A 158 3.34 -4.70 -2.74
N PRO A 159 2.67 -3.56 -3.02
CA PRO A 159 1.21 -3.52 -3.08
C PRO A 159 0.64 -4.60 -4.00
N LEU A 160 -0.29 -5.40 -3.47
CA LEU A 160 -1.01 -6.44 -4.23
C LEU A 160 -2.38 -5.93 -4.73
N HIS A 161 -2.56 -4.64 -4.77
CA HIS A 161 -3.79 -3.96 -5.13
C HIS A 161 -4.23 -4.26 -6.56
N ALA A 162 -5.55 -4.17 -6.82
CA ALA A 162 -6.13 -4.46 -8.12
C ALA A 162 -5.64 -3.49 -9.20
N ALA A 163 -5.21 -4.04 -10.33
CA ALA A 163 -4.97 -3.30 -11.57
C ALA A 163 -6.27 -3.09 -12.36
N HIS A 164 -6.20 -2.40 -13.49
CA HIS A 164 -7.31 -2.33 -14.43
C HIS A 164 -7.65 -3.73 -14.98
N PRO A 165 -8.95 -4.03 -15.19
CA PRO A 165 -9.38 -5.33 -15.73
C PRO A 165 -9.15 -5.45 -17.26
N THR A 166 -8.49 -4.48 -17.87
CA THR A 166 -8.28 -4.35 -19.32
C THR A 166 -6.81 -4.13 -19.66
N LEU A 167 -6.47 -4.25 -20.92
CA LEU A 167 -5.14 -3.89 -21.44
C LEU A 167 -5.05 -2.41 -21.85
N PRO A 168 -3.87 -1.78 -21.76
CA PRO A 168 -2.63 -2.33 -21.22
C PRO A 168 -2.63 -2.41 -19.69
N GLN A 169 -1.84 -3.33 -19.13
CA GLN A 169 -1.64 -3.44 -17.70
C GLN A 169 -0.58 -2.45 -17.22
N SER A 170 -0.86 -1.74 -16.13
CA SER A 170 0.14 -0.86 -15.48
C SER A 170 1.30 -1.68 -14.90
N ASP A 171 2.53 -1.20 -15.10
CA ASP A 171 3.71 -1.81 -14.51
C ASP A 171 3.83 -1.49 -13.01
N SER A 172 3.41 -0.28 -12.60
CA SER A 172 3.56 0.19 -11.22
C SER A 172 2.53 -0.41 -10.27
N PRO A 173 2.93 -1.10 -9.20
CA PRO A 173 2.02 -1.55 -8.15
C PRO A 173 1.50 -0.40 -7.27
N TYR A 174 2.11 0.80 -7.37
CA TYR A 174 1.73 1.99 -6.61
C TYR A 174 0.73 2.90 -7.33
N PHE A 175 0.26 2.48 -8.52
CA PHE A 175 -0.77 3.17 -9.30
C PHE A 175 -1.97 2.24 -9.58
N PRO A 176 -2.60 1.69 -8.50
CA PRO A 176 -3.64 0.69 -8.65
C PRO A 176 -4.99 1.29 -9.07
N SER A 177 -5.82 0.48 -9.74
CA SER A 177 -7.22 0.80 -9.99
C SER A 177 -8.05 0.84 -8.70
N SER A 178 -7.75 -0.06 -7.75
CA SER A 178 -8.41 -0.11 -6.44
C SER A 178 -7.47 -0.61 -5.36
N ARG A 179 -7.48 0.04 -4.19
CA ARG A 179 -6.77 -0.42 -2.98
C ARG A 179 -7.60 -1.39 -2.13
N ARG A 180 -8.87 -1.56 -2.44
CA ARG A 180 -9.80 -2.45 -1.73
C ARG A 180 -9.77 -3.88 -2.25
N PHE A 181 -9.39 -4.08 -3.48
CA PHE A 181 -9.35 -5.36 -4.16
C PHE A 181 -7.94 -5.74 -4.55
N ARG A 182 -7.75 -7.00 -4.93
CA ARG A 182 -6.44 -7.57 -5.23
C ARG A 182 -6.28 -7.81 -6.73
N ASN A 183 -5.04 -7.78 -7.20
CA ASN A 183 -4.72 -8.02 -8.60
C ASN A 183 -4.77 -9.53 -8.94
N PRO A 184 -5.69 -9.96 -9.83
CA PRO A 184 -5.79 -11.36 -10.23
C PRO A 184 -4.56 -11.90 -10.96
N LEU A 185 -3.65 -11.05 -11.42
CA LEU A 185 -2.37 -11.50 -12.01
C LEU A 185 -1.51 -12.28 -11.03
N TYR A 186 -1.71 -12.11 -9.72
CA TYR A 186 -1.02 -12.90 -8.70
C TYR A 186 -1.62 -14.30 -8.47
N LEU A 187 -2.70 -14.68 -9.16
CA LEU A 187 -3.23 -16.05 -9.06
C LEU A 187 -2.26 -17.08 -9.67
N ARG A 188 -2.02 -18.18 -8.95
CA ARG A 188 -1.46 -19.41 -9.51
C ARG A 188 -2.63 -20.18 -10.16
N VAL A 189 -2.64 -20.27 -11.49
CA VAL A 189 -3.76 -20.85 -12.24
C VAL A 189 -3.91 -22.35 -11.93
N GLU A 190 -2.81 -23.08 -11.85
CA GLU A 190 -2.79 -24.51 -11.57
C GLU A 190 -3.40 -24.88 -10.20
N ASP A 191 -3.38 -23.94 -9.25
CA ASP A 191 -3.98 -24.12 -7.91
C ASP A 191 -5.48 -23.80 -7.87
N VAL A 192 -6.08 -23.41 -9.00
CA VAL A 192 -7.51 -23.12 -9.07
C VAL A 192 -8.30 -24.42 -9.28
N ASP A 193 -9.32 -24.63 -8.44
CA ASP A 193 -10.21 -25.77 -8.58
C ASP A 193 -10.83 -25.80 -9.99
N GLY A 194 -10.68 -26.93 -10.69
CA GLY A 194 -11.12 -27.10 -12.09
C GLY A 194 -10.05 -26.86 -13.14
N ALA A 195 -8.90 -26.25 -12.82
CA ALA A 195 -7.79 -26.10 -13.75
C ALA A 195 -7.32 -27.42 -14.36
N PRO A 196 -7.15 -28.53 -13.61
CA PRO A 196 -6.73 -29.83 -14.18
C PRO A 196 -7.69 -30.41 -15.22
N ALA A 197 -8.94 -29.94 -15.30
CA ALA A 197 -9.94 -30.39 -16.26
C ALA A 197 -9.91 -29.58 -17.57
N LEU A 198 -9.05 -28.59 -17.72
CA LEU A 198 -8.92 -27.81 -18.96
C LEU A 198 -8.23 -28.62 -20.05
N PRO A 199 -8.81 -28.72 -21.26
CA PRO A 199 -8.23 -29.52 -22.37
C PRO A 199 -6.87 -28.98 -22.86
N ASP A 200 -6.65 -27.67 -22.77
CA ASP A 200 -5.46 -26.97 -23.24
C ASP A 200 -4.57 -26.45 -22.11
N LEU A 201 -4.79 -26.90 -20.85
CA LEU A 201 -4.01 -26.46 -19.70
C LEU A 201 -2.51 -26.60 -19.92
N GLU A 202 -2.04 -27.72 -20.43
CA GLU A 202 -0.61 -27.96 -20.70
C GLU A 202 -0.05 -26.94 -21.68
N SER A 203 -0.79 -26.58 -22.72
CA SER A 203 -0.38 -25.54 -23.68
C SER A 203 -0.29 -24.17 -23.05
N LEU A 204 -1.28 -23.80 -22.22
CA LEU A 204 -1.30 -22.52 -21.50
C LEU A 204 -0.17 -22.43 -20.47
N VAL A 205 0.06 -23.50 -19.70
CA VAL A 205 1.17 -23.62 -18.75
C VAL A 205 2.52 -23.44 -19.45
N ASN A 206 2.74 -24.15 -20.57
CA ASN A 206 3.98 -24.05 -21.33
C ASN A 206 4.19 -22.64 -21.89
N ALA A 207 3.13 -22.01 -22.43
CA ALA A 207 3.19 -20.63 -22.92
C ALA A 207 3.47 -19.63 -21.78
N GLY A 208 2.82 -19.82 -20.63
CA GLY A 208 3.04 -18.97 -19.44
C GLY A 208 4.46 -19.09 -18.89
N ARG A 209 4.94 -20.34 -18.74
CA ARG A 209 6.32 -20.60 -18.25
C ARG A 209 7.39 -20.09 -19.20
N ALA A 210 7.14 -20.09 -20.51
CA ALA A 210 8.07 -19.53 -21.51
C ALA A 210 8.27 -18.00 -21.31
N LEU A 211 7.34 -17.30 -20.68
CA LEU A 211 7.54 -15.88 -20.32
C LEU A 211 8.62 -15.68 -19.24
N ASN A 212 9.00 -16.71 -18.50
CA ASN A 212 10.08 -16.63 -17.52
C ASN A 212 11.46 -16.38 -18.17
N ASP A 213 11.61 -16.71 -19.46
CA ASP A 213 12.85 -16.48 -20.21
C ASP A 213 13.00 -15.02 -20.68
N GLN A 214 11.96 -14.20 -20.54
CA GLN A 214 12.01 -12.80 -20.95
C GLN A 214 12.86 -11.97 -20.00
N PRO A 215 13.65 -11.01 -20.52
CA PRO A 215 14.51 -10.15 -19.71
C PRO A 215 13.73 -9.19 -18.82
N HIS A 216 12.50 -8.87 -19.20
CA HIS A 216 11.58 -8.03 -18.44
C HIS A 216 10.21 -8.70 -18.33
N ILE A 217 9.50 -8.39 -17.25
CA ILE A 217 8.16 -8.88 -17.02
C ILE A 217 7.19 -8.21 -18.00
N ASP A 218 6.47 -9.02 -18.76
CA ASP A 218 5.41 -8.60 -19.68
C ASP A 218 4.04 -8.90 -19.08
N ARG A 219 3.50 -7.92 -18.33
CA ARG A 219 2.20 -8.06 -17.66
C ARG A 219 1.04 -8.23 -18.64
N ASP A 220 1.15 -7.66 -19.84
CA ASP A 220 0.13 -7.82 -20.88
C ASP A 220 0.06 -9.26 -21.39
N ALA A 221 1.21 -9.89 -21.60
CA ALA A 221 1.26 -11.31 -22.00
C ALA A 221 0.76 -12.22 -20.86
N VAL A 222 1.18 -11.95 -19.62
CA VAL A 222 0.68 -12.66 -18.43
C VAL A 222 -0.83 -12.53 -18.30
N PHE A 223 -1.37 -11.31 -18.45
CA PHE A 223 -2.81 -11.04 -18.38
C PHE A 223 -3.58 -11.89 -19.41
N ARG A 224 -3.16 -11.85 -20.70
CA ARG A 224 -3.86 -12.60 -21.76
C ARG A 224 -3.93 -14.10 -21.47
N LEU A 225 -2.82 -14.71 -21.03
CA LEU A 225 -2.76 -16.15 -20.75
C LEU A 225 -3.57 -16.53 -19.51
N LYS A 226 -3.42 -15.76 -18.41
CA LYS A 226 -4.18 -16.05 -17.18
C LYS A 226 -5.66 -15.78 -17.35
N ALA A 227 -6.05 -14.70 -18.03
CA ALA A 227 -7.46 -14.42 -18.35
C ALA A 227 -8.08 -15.56 -19.17
N GLN A 228 -7.40 -16.00 -20.24
CA GLN A 228 -7.87 -17.13 -21.06
C GLN A 228 -8.09 -18.39 -20.23
N ALA A 229 -7.16 -18.74 -19.36
CA ALA A 229 -7.29 -19.92 -18.50
C ALA A 229 -8.42 -19.79 -17.48
N LEU A 230 -8.50 -18.65 -16.79
CA LEU A 230 -9.51 -18.39 -15.75
C LEU A 230 -10.92 -18.30 -16.33
N GLU A 231 -11.09 -17.74 -17.53
CA GLU A 231 -12.36 -17.73 -18.24
C GLU A 231 -12.82 -19.15 -18.60
N GLN A 232 -11.94 -19.99 -19.10
CA GLN A 232 -12.26 -21.39 -19.40
C GLN A 232 -12.63 -22.20 -18.14
N ILE A 233 -11.99 -21.92 -16.99
CA ILE A 233 -12.36 -22.54 -15.71
C ILE A 233 -13.75 -22.05 -15.29
N TRP A 234 -14.00 -20.75 -15.41
CA TRP A 234 -15.28 -20.15 -15.06
C TRP A 234 -16.45 -20.70 -15.89
N GLU A 235 -16.27 -20.92 -17.19
CA GLU A 235 -17.28 -21.52 -18.04
C GLU A 235 -17.74 -22.91 -17.57
N ARG A 236 -16.88 -23.64 -16.85
CA ARG A 236 -17.14 -24.96 -16.27
C ARG A 236 -17.51 -24.90 -14.79
N PHE A 237 -17.45 -23.73 -14.20
CA PHE A 237 -17.74 -23.54 -12.78
C PHE A 237 -19.24 -23.69 -12.52
N THR A 238 -19.63 -24.72 -11.77
CA THR A 238 -21.03 -25.02 -11.46
C THR A 238 -21.56 -24.39 -10.18
N GLY A 239 -20.71 -23.60 -9.49
CA GLY A 239 -21.01 -22.97 -8.21
C GLY A 239 -20.25 -23.62 -7.05
N ASP A 240 -20.08 -22.85 -5.98
CA ASP A 240 -19.49 -23.29 -4.72
C ASP A 240 -20.17 -22.53 -3.57
N PRO A 241 -20.77 -23.23 -2.58
CA PRO A 241 -21.40 -22.58 -1.43
C PRO A 241 -20.45 -21.67 -0.63
N ALA A 242 -19.14 -22.00 -0.59
CA ALA A 242 -18.16 -21.16 0.08
C ALA A 242 -17.92 -19.83 -0.67
N PHE A 243 -17.93 -19.87 -2.00
CA PHE A 243 -17.91 -18.65 -2.82
C PHE A 243 -19.14 -17.77 -2.57
N ASP A 244 -20.33 -18.37 -2.58
CA ASP A 244 -21.56 -17.62 -2.38
C ASP A 244 -21.62 -16.98 -0.97
N ALA A 245 -21.22 -17.71 0.08
CA ALA A 245 -21.13 -17.19 1.43
C ALA A 245 -20.09 -16.07 1.58
N TRP A 246 -18.90 -16.24 0.97
CA TRP A 246 -17.85 -15.22 0.97
C TRP A 246 -18.31 -13.96 0.25
N ARG A 247 -18.94 -14.10 -0.91
CA ARG A 247 -19.49 -13.01 -1.71
C ARG A 247 -20.54 -12.21 -0.94
N GLU A 248 -21.45 -12.89 -0.24
CA GLU A 248 -22.46 -12.24 0.61
C GLU A 248 -21.81 -11.43 1.76
N ALA A 249 -20.75 -11.97 2.36
CA ALA A 249 -20.01 -11.27 3.41
C ALA A 249 -19.28 -10.00 2.91
N GLN A 250 -18.88 -9.95 1.62
CA GLN A 250 -18.28 -8.74 1.02
C GLN A 250 -19.30 -7.64 0.72
N GLY A 251 -20.57 -7.97 0.60
CA GLY A 251 -21.68 -7.04 0.38
C GLY A 251 -21.60 -6.26 -0.94
N ASP A 252 -22.18 -5.06 -0.96
CA ASP A 252 -22.31 -4.23 -2.16
C ASP A 252 -20.95 -3.80 -2.74
N ALA A 253 -19.96 -3.64 -1.89
CA ALA A 253 -18.62 -3.21 -2.29
C ALA A 253 -18.00 -4.08 -3.39
N LEU A 254 -18.09 -5.41 -3.25
CA LEU A 254 -17.62 -6.36 -4.26
C LEU A 254 -18.50 -6.32 -5.52
N GLY A 255 -19.81 -6.09 -5.34
CA GLY A 255 -20.75 -5.96 -6.44
C GLY A 255 -20.47 -4.74 -7.32
N ASP A 256 -20.15 -3.61 -6.70
CA ASP A 256 -19.84 -2.35 -7.39
C ASP A 256 -18.47 -2.43 -8.11
N TYR A 257 -17.46 -2.99 -7.45
CA TYR A 257 -16.17 -3.25 -8.10
C TYR A 257 -16.31 -4.17 -9.32
N ALA A 258 -17.08 -5.25 -9.21
CA ALA A 258 -17.31 -6.16 -10.32
C ALA A 258 -18.11 -5.49 -11.45
N ALA A 259 -19.03 -4.57 -11.14
CA ALA A 259 -19.74 -3.78 -12.14
C ALA A 259 -18.77 -2.80 -12.86
N PHE A 260 -17.88 -2.13 -12.12
CA PHE A 260 -16.81 -1.34 -12.73
C PHE A 260 -15.98 -2.19 -13.72
N CYS A 261 -15.59 -3.41 -13.32
CA CYS A 261 -14.79 -4.28 -14.19
C CYS A 261 -15.53 -4.59 -15.51
N VAL A 262 -16.81 -4.93 -15.44
CA VAL A 262 -17.62 -5.23 -16.65
C VAL A 262 -17.77 -3.97 -17.53
N LEU A 263 -18.06 -2.82 -16.93
CA LEU A 263 -18.18 -1.55 -17.66
C LEU A 263 -16.86 -1.11 -18.30
N ALA A 264 -15.74 -1.35 -17.61
CA ALA A 264 -14.41 -1.07 -18.15
C ALA A 264 -14.06 -1.97 -19.36
N GLU A 265 -14.47 -3.24 -19.34
CA GLU A 265 -14.33 -4.13 -20.50
C GLU A 265 -15.15 -3.67 -21.69
N GLU A 266 -16.32 -3.10 -21.46
CA GLU A 266 -17.24 -2.62 -22.51
C GLU A 266 -16.85 -1.25 -23.05
N HIS A 267 -16.47 -0.32 -22.18
CA HIS A 267 -16.30 1.11 -22.52
C HIS A 267 -14.84 1.58 -22.45
N GLY A 268 -13.91 0.73 -22.02
CA GLY A 268 -12.48 1.08 -21.84
C GLY A 268 -12.12 1.49 -20.42
N PRO A 269 -10.81 1.65 -20.14
CA PRO A 269 -10.29 1.77 -18.79
C PRO A 269 -10.62 3.09 -18.07
N ASP A 270 -10.95 4.16 -18.80
CA ASP A 270 -11.21 5.49 -18.22
C ASP A 270 -12.71 5.78 -18.13
N TRP A 271 -13.29 5.62 -16.94
CA TRP A 271 -14.70 5.82 -16.67
C TRP A 271 -15.20 7.26 -16.99
N ARG A 272 -14.31 8.24 -17.01
CA ARG A 272 -14.66 9.64 -17.31
C ARG A 272 -15.13 9.81 -18.77
N GLY A 273 -14.69 8.89 -19.64
CA GLY A 273 -15.13 8.82 -21.04
C GLY A 273 -16.36 7.94 -21.29
N TRP A 274 -16.89 7.24 -20.26
CA TRP A 274 -18.04 6.34 -20.41
C TRP A 274 -19.35 7.11 -20.71
N PRO A 275 -20.41 6.42 -21.15
CA PRO A 275 -21.75 6.99 -21.21
C PRO A 275 -22.18 7.59 -19.88
N GLU A 276 -22.93 8.68 -19.89
CA GLU A 276 -23.34 9.40 -18.67
C GLU A 276 -24.02 8.48 -17.66
N ALA A 277 -24.84 7.54 -18.14
CA ALA A 277 -25.56 6.56 -17.33
C ALA A 277 -24.67 5.53 -16.60
N ALA A 278 -23.39 5.41 -17.00
CA ALA A 278 -22.39 4.51 -16.40
C ALA A 278 -21.31 5.25 -15.59
N ARG A 279 -21.19 6.58 -15.73
CA ARG A 279 -20.11 7.36 -15.10
C ARG A 279 -20.19 7.43 -13.58
N HIS A 280 -21.35 7.15 -12.98
CA HIS A 280 -21.56 7.18 -11.54
C HIS A 280 -21.96 5.80 -11.04
N PRO A 281 -21.49 5.33 -9.86
CA PRO A 281 -21.86 4.02 -9.29
C PRO A 281 -23.37 3.82 -9.14
N ASP A 282 -24.12 4.88 -8.86
CA ASP A 282 -25.59 4.87 -8.76
C ASP A 282 -26.29 5.03 -10.12
N GLY A 283 -25.53 5.06 -11.21
CA GLY A 283 -26.06 5.21 -12.56
C GLY A 283 -26.92 4.02 -12.98
N PRO A 284 -27.93 4.22 -13.86
CA PRO A 284 -28.86 3.16 -14.25
C PRO A 284 -28.16 2.00 -14.98
N ASP A 285 -27.09 2.25 -15.72
CA ASP A 285 -26.35 1.20 -16.44
C ASP A 285 -25.66 0.23 -15.47
N VAL A 286 -25.29 0.67 -14.26
CA VAL A 286 -24.67 -0.18 -13.23
C VAL A 286 -25.65 -1.26 -12.76
N ALA A 287 -26.90 -0.90 -12.49
CA ALA A 287 -27.95 -1.88 -12.15
C ALA A 287 -28.28 -2.80 -13.34
N GLU A 288 -28.25 -2.26 -14.55
CA GLU A 288 -28.49 -3.04 -15.79
C GLU A 288 -27.41 -4.08 -16.04
N VAL A 289 -26.11 -3.73 -15.87
CA VAL A 289 -24.98 -4.66 -15.99
C VAL A 289 -25.10 -5.80 -14.99
N LYS A 290 -25.41 -5.52 -13.72
CA LYS A 290 -25.61 -6.54 -12.68
C LYS A 290 -26.72 -7.54 -13.05
N ARG A 291 -27.71 -7.10 -13.83
CA ARG A 291 -28.86 -7.92 -14.26
C ARG A 291 -28.61 -8.66 -15.58
N THR A 292 -28.09 -7.98 -16.60
CA THR A 292 -27.97 -8.50 -17.97
C THR A 292 -26.66 -9.23 -18.22
N GLN A 293 -25.58 -8.79 -17.57
CA GLN A 293 -24.26 -9.40 -17.66
C GLN A 293 -23.88 -10.17 -16.37
N TYR A 294 -24.89 -10.77 -15.73
CA TYR A 294 -24.75 -11.45 -14.43
C TYR A 294 -23.60 -12.47 -14.38
N GLY A 295 -23.37 -13.23 -15.44
CA GLY A 295 -22.27 -14.20 -15.53
C GLY A 295 -20.90 -13.53 -15.48
N ARG A 296 -20.70 -12.44 -16.25
CA ARG A 296 -19.44 -11.69 -16.26
C ARG A 296 -19.22 -10.94 -14.94
N TRP A 297 -20.27 -10.33 -14.40
CA TRP A 297 -20.25 -9.68 -13.09
C TRP A 297 -19.87 -10.67 -11.96
N ARG A 298 -20.40 -11.89 -11.96
CA ARG A 298 -19.99 -12.93 -11.00
C ARG A 298 -18.56 -13.44 -11.24
N PHE A 299 -18.10 -13.47 -12.47
CA PHE A 299 -16.72 -13.84 -12.80
C PHE A 299 -15.70 -12.96 -12.08
N HIS A 300 -15.87 -11.63 -12.11
CA HIS A 300 -14.98 -10.70 -11.41
C HIS A 300 -15.03 -10.87 -9.89
N GLN A 301 -16.18 -11.22 -9.34
CA GLN A 301 -16.29 -11.55 -7.91
C GLN A 301 -15.56 -12.86 -7.58
N TRP A 302 -15.68 -13.86 -8.45
CA TRP A 302 -15.01 -15.14 -8.30
C TRP A 302 -13.49 -14.99 -8.37
N LEU A 303 -12.94 -14.14 -9.24
CA LEU A 303 -11.52 -13.84 -9.28
C LEU A 303 -11.01 -13.31 -7.93
N GLN A 304 -11.75 -12.42 -7.30
CA GLN A 304 -11.40 -11.88 -5.98
C GLN A 304 -11.44 -12.95 -4.88
N TRP A 305 -12.42 -13.84 -4.93
CA TRP A 305 -12.49 -14.98 -4.02
C TRP A 305 -11.29 -15.94 -4.17
N LEU A 306 -10.87 -16.21 -5.40
CA LEU A 306 -9.68 -17.05 -5.64
C LEU A 306 -8.42 -16.40 -5.07
N VAL A 307 -8.23 -15.09 -5.30
CA VAL A 307 -7.08 -14.37 -4.75
C VAL A 307 -7.10 -14.41 -3.23
N ASP A 308 -8.27 -14.19 -2.60
CA ASP A 308 -8.43 -14.24 -1.15
C ASP A 308 -8.01 -15.60 -0.58
N ARG A 309 -8.45 -16.72 -1.20
CA ARG A 309 -8.08 -18.07 -0.80
C ARG A 309 -6.58 -18.36 -0.93
N GLN A 310 -5.98 -17.98 -2.06
CA GLN A 310 -4.55 -18.23 -2.28
C GLN A 310 -3.70 -17.34 -1.37
N LEU A 311 -4.09 -16.09 -1.13
CA LEU A 311 -3.43 -15.22 -0.18
C LEU A 311 -3.52 -15.75 1.25
N GLN A 312 -4.70 -16.24 1.67
CA GLN A 312 -4.87 -16.93 2.95
C GLN A 312 -3.91 -18.11 3.10
N ALA A 313 -3.77 -18.93 2.06
CA ALA A 313 -2.85 -20.07 2.07
C ALA A 313 -1.38 -19.65 2.16
N ALA A 314 -0.99 -18.55 1.51
CA ALA A 314 0.36 -18.01 1.61
C ALA A 314 0.63 -17.41 3.01
N SER A 315 -0.33 -16.66 3.56
CA SER A 315 -0.23 -16.04 4.88
C SER A 315 -0.25 -17.05 6.03
N ALA A 316 -0.70 -18.28 5.81
CA ALA A 316 -0.62 -19.36 6.78
C ALA A 316 0.82 -19.88 6.99
N GLU A 317 1.73 -19.65 6.05
CA GLU A 317 3.13 -20.10 6.14
C GLU A 317 4.01 -19.08 6.90
N ILE A 318 3.66 -17.78 6.84
CA ILE A 318 4.42 -16.68 7.45
C ILE A 318 3.56 -15.43 7.57
N GLY A 319 3.89 -14.53 8.50
CA GLY A 319 3.29 -13.20 8.57
C GLY A 319 3.60 -12.37 7.32
N VAL A 320 2.60 -12.11 6.47
CA VAL A 320 2.75 -11.22 5.31
C VAL A 320 2.49 -9.78 5.74
N MET A 321 3.45 -8.90 5.54
CA MET A 321 3.26 -7.45 5.68
C MET A 321 2.84 -6.89 4.32
N HIS A 322 1.61 -6.40 4.25
CA HIS A 322 1.09 -5.75 3.05
C HIS A 322 1.52 -4.30 3.00
N ASP A 323 1.84 -3.84 1.81
CA ASP A 323 2.13 -2.43 1.53
C ASP A 323 0.88 -1.73 1.00
N LEU A 324 0.51 -0.62 1.63
CA LEU A 324 -0.61 0.21 1.21
C LEU A 324 -0.10 1.41 0.42
N ALA A 325 -0.40 1.46 -0.87
CA ALA A 325 -0.08 2.59 -1.74
C ALA A 325 -0.76 3.89 -1.27
N VAL A 326 -0.12 5.04 -1.51
CA VAL A 326 -0.62 6.37 -1.11
C VAL A 326 -1.99 6.68 -1.70
N GLY A 327 -2.23 6.30 -2.94
CA GLY A 327 -3.47 6.61 -3.65
C GLY A 327 -3.81 5.59 -4.73
N VAL A 328 -4.65 6.00 -5.65
CA VAL A 328 -5.19 5.17 -6.76
C VAL A 328 -5.10 5.91 -8.09
N ASP A 329 -5.18 5.17 -9.17
CA ASP A 329 -5.43 5.74 -10.50
C ASP A 329 -6.78 6.47 -10.51
N PRO A 330 -6.84 7.76 -10.89
CA PRO A 330 -8.10 8.49 -11.00
C PRO A 330 -9.08 7.89 -12.02
N ALA A 331 -8.59 7.13 -12.99
CA ALA A 331 -9.41 6.39 -13.95
C ALA A 331 -9.85 5.01 -13.44
N GLY A 332 -9.30 4.56 -12.31
CA GLY A 332 -9.56 3.25 -11.73
C GLY A 332 -10.88 3.14 -10.97
N ALA A 333 -11.13 1.93 -10.46
CA ALA A 333 -12.37 1.60 -9.74
C ALA A 333 -12.60 2.45 -8.50
N ASP A 334 -11.57 2.69 -7.67
CA ASP A 334 -11.74 3.54 -6.49
C ASP A 334 -11.92 5.01 -6.88
N GLY A 335 -11.32 5.47 -8.00
CA GLY A 335 -11.57 6.78 -8.58
C GLY A 335 -13.03 6.98 -8.98
N TRP A 336 -13.63 5.94 -9.57
CA TRP A 336 -15.05 5.92 -9.95
C TRP A 336 -15.98 5.80 -8.74
N LEU A 337 -15.69 4.86 -7.82
CA LEU A 337 -16.52 4.61 -6.63
C LEU A 337 -16.53 5.77 -5.65
N TRP A 338 -15.42 6.49 -5.53
CA TRP A 338 -15.22 7.54 -4.54
C TRP A 338 -15.11 8.93 -5.16
N GLN A 339 -15.63 9.13 -6.39
CA GLN A 339 -15.52 10.38 -7.12
C GLN A 339 -16.05 11.60 -6.35
N ASP A 340 -17.03 11.40 -5.46
CA ASP A 340 -17.60 12.45 -4.60
C ASP A 340 -16.75 12.77 -3.37
N VAL A 341 -15.74 11.94 -3.07
CA VAL A 341 -14.87 12.08 -1.88
C VAL A 341 -13.44 12.43 -2.27
N LEU A 342 -13.03 12.06 -3.48
CA LEU A 342 -11.71 12.39 -4.02
C LEU A 342 -11.70 13.78 -4.65
N ALA A 343 -10.59 14.51 -4.51
CA ALA A 343 -10.34 15.75 -5.23
C ALA A 343 -9.69 15.42 -6.59
N LEU A 344 -10.50 15.04 -7.59
CA LEU A 344 -10.03 14.51 -8.87
C LEU A 344 -9.24 15.53 -9.71
N ASP A 345 -9.42 16.83 -9.48
CA ASP A 345 -8.68 17.91 -10.15
C ASP A 345 -7.30 18.17 -9.51
N MET A 346 -6.98 17.45 -8.46
CA MET A 346 -5.72 17.51 -7.74
C MET A 346 -4.91 16.22 -7.92
N ALA A 347 -3.60 16.33 -7.69
CA ALA A 347 -2.72 15.18 -7.58
C ALA A 347 -1.92 15.27 -6.27
N VAL A 348 -1.67 14.13 -5.63
CA VAL A 348 -0.71 14.02 -4.54
C VAL A 348 0.70 14.13 -5.10
N GLY A 349 1.60 14.74 -4.35
CA GLY A 349 3.00 14.86 -4.71
C GLY A 349 3.88 15.23 -3.53
N ALA A 350 5.03 15.80 -3.85
CA ALA A 350 5.97 16.35 -2.88
C ALA A 350 6.49 17.72 -3.37
N PRO A 351 6.78 18.65 -2.45
CA PRO A 351 7.41 19.92 -2.81
C PRO A 351 8.85 19.71 -3.31
N PRO A 352 9.48 20.72 -3.92
CA PRO A 352 10.89 20.66 -4.30
C PRO A 352 11.80 20.28 -3.13
N ASP A 353 12.73 19.35 -3.40
CA ASP A 353 13.76 18.91 -2.48
C ASP A 353 15.12 18.74 -3.18
N GLU A 354 16.13 18.20 -2.47
CA GLU A 354 17.47 17.98 -3.02
C GLU A 354 17.54 16.91 -4.13
N PHE A 355 16.55 16.01 -4.17
CA PHE A 355 16.45 14.90 -5.14
C PHE A 355 15.55 15.25 -6.33
N ALA A 356 14.57 16.14 -6.11
CA ALA A 356 13.58 16.58 -7.08
C ALA A 356 13.40 18.10 -7.04
N SER A 357 14.26 18.85 -7.72
CA SER A 357 14.32 20.32 -7.68
C SER A 357 13.04 21.02 -8.17
N LEU A 358 12.19 20.34 -8.93
CA LEU A 358 10.88 20.82 -9.38
C LEU A 358 9.71 20.30 -8.54
N GLY A 359 9.99 19.48 -7.52
CA GLY A 359 9.00 18.70 -6.80
C GLY A 359 8.54 17.48 -7.59
N GLN A 360 7.55 16.75 -7.04
CA GLN A 360 7.00 15.55 -7.64
C GLN A 360 5.47 15.64 -7.71
N SER A 361 4.89 15.11 -8.78
CA SER A 361 3.46 14.82 -8.89
C SER A 361 3.28 13.35 -9.21
N TRP A 362 2.55 12.62 -8.35
CA TRP A 362 2.36 11.18 -8.50
C TRP A 362 1.10 10.81 -9.27
N GLY A 363 0.30 11.80 -9.68
CA GLY A 363 -0.90 11.60 -10.48
C GLY A 363 -2.12 11.06 -9.71
N LEU A 364 -1.95 10.74 -8.44
CA LEU A 364 -2.96 10.12 -7.57
C LEU A 364 -3.88 11.21 -6.98
N PRO A 365 -5.22 11.13 -7.10
CA PRO A 365 -6.11 12.09 -6.47
C PRO A 365 -6.10 11.91 -4.95
N PRO A 366 -5.98 12.98 -4.16
CA PRO A 366 -6.12 12.91 -2.71
C PRO A 366 -7.59 12.78 -2.30
N PHE A 367 -7.85 12.20 -1.14
CA PHE A 367 -9.14 12.39 -0.48
C PHE A 367 -9.31 13.85 -0.05
N ASP A 368 -10.47 14.44 -0.32
CA ASP A 368 -10.85 15.69 0.32
C ASP A 368 -11.09 15.42 1.81
N PRO A 369 -10.37 16.07 2.74
CA PRO A 369 -10.45 15.76 4.17
C PRO A 369 -11.85 15.96 4.75
N TRP A 370 -12.61 16.91 4.24
CA TRP A 370 -13.93 17.25 4.76
C TRP A 370 -15.03 16.39 4.17
N ARG A 371 -14.94 16.06 2.87
CA ARG A 371 -15.83 15.08 2.24
C ARG A 371 -15.60 13.68 2.80
N LEU A 372 -14.33 13.28 3.03
CA LEU A 372 -13.99 12.02 3.66
C LEU A 372 -14.57 11.94 5.08
N ARG A 373 -14.43 13.01 5.87
CA ARG A 373 -15.02 13.12 7.20
C ARG A 373 -16.54 13.11 7.13
N GLY A 374 -17.13 13.82 6.17
CA GLY A 374 -18.57 13.83 5.92
C GLY A 374 -19.14 12.46 5.56
N ALA A 375 -18.35 11.63 4.87
CA ALA A 375 -18.67 10.22 4.56
C ALA A 375 -18.37 9.26 5.72
N GLY A 376 -18.17 9.74 6.96
CA GLY A 376 -17.83 8.90 8.11
C GLY A 376 -16.54 8.11 7.95
N TYR A 377 -15.61 8.58 7.13
CA TYR A 377 -14.35 7.91 6.76
C TYR A 377 -14.51 6.56 6.06
N HIS A 378 -15.71 6.23 5.57
CA HIS A 378 -16.03 4.92 5.02
C HIS A 378 -15.04 4.44 3.93
N PRO A 379 -14.62 5.28 2.95
CA PRO A 379 -13.60 4.91 1.96
C PRO A 379 -12.25 4.51 2.58
N PHE A 380 -11.80 5.25 3.58
CA PHE A 380 -10.54 4.98 4.27
C PHE A 380 -10.62 3.71 5.12
N ILE A 381 -11.71 3.54 5.90
CA ILE A 381 -11.97 2.34 6.70
C ILE A 381 -11.94 1.09 5.82
N GLN A 382 -12.64 1.11 4.69
CA GLN A 382 -12.68 -0.02 3.76
C GLN A 382 -11.31 -0.32 3.13
N THR A 383 -10.54 0.71 2.81
CA THR A 383 -9.18 0.57 2.28
C THR A 383 -8.25 -0.12 3.30
N ILE A 384 -8.21 0.36 4.55
CA ILE A 384 -7.38 -0.22 5.60
C ILE A 384 -7.81 -1.66 5.89
N ARG A 385 -9.11 -1.90 6.07
CA ARG A 385 -9.69 -3.23 6.34
C ARG A 385 -9.35 -4.23 5.23
N ALA A 386 -9.54 -3.86 3.98
CA ALA A 386 -9.25 -4.72 2.85
C ALA A 386 -7.74 -5.04 2.73
N THR A 387 -6.87 -4.04 2.97
CA THR A 387 -5.41 -4.25 2.94
C THR A 387 -4.97 -5.19 4.06
N LEU A 388 -5.61 -5.12 5.23
CA LEU A 388 -5.34 -6.00 6.37
C LEU A 388 -5.90 -7.41 6.23
N GLY A 389 -6.66 -7.73 5.18
CA GLY A 389 -7.13 -9.08 4.92
C GLY A 389 -5.96 -10.06 4.79
N HIS A 390 -5.87 -11.04 5.72
CA HIS A 390 -4.79 -12.03 5.84
C HIS A 390 -3.40 -11.46 6.13
N ALA A 391 -3.30 -10.20 6.59
CA ALA A 391 -2.03 -9.54 6.90
C ALA A 391 -1.53 -9.88 8.30
N GLY A 392 -0.23 -10.14 8.44
CA GLY A 392 0.47 -10.10 9.73
C GLY A 392 0.88 -8.68 10.12
N GLY A 393 1.06 -7.78 9.13
CA GLY A 393 1.40 -6.38 9.32
C GLY A 393 0.99 -5.51 8.14
N LEU A 394 0.96 -4.20 8.37
CA LEU A 394 0.63 -3.17 7.38
C LEU A 394 1.78 -2.17 7.28
N ARG A 395 2.34 -1.97 6.10
CA ARG A 395 3.18 -0.80 5.80
C ARG A 395 2.30 0.29 5.19
N LEU A 396 2.27 1.45 5.82
CA LEU A 396 1.62 2.65 5.32
C LEU A 396 2.65 3.45 4.53
N ASP A 397 2.52 3.43 3.20
CA ASP A 397 3.36 4.22 2.31
C ASP A 397 3.10 5.71 2.53
N HIS A 398 4.16 6.52 2.64
CA HIS A 398 4.09 7.95 2.92
C HIS A 398 3.14 8.28 4.09
N VAL A 399 3.45 7.77 5.30
CA VAL A 399 2.54 7.88 6.48
C VAL A 399 2.22 9.33 6.86
N MET A 400 3.06 10.31 6.46
CA MET A 400 2.77 11.73 6.59
C MET A 400 1.46 12.12 5.92
N GLY A 401 1.00 11.35 4.94
CA GLY A 401 -0.29 11.51 4.28
C GLY A 401 -1.50 11.42 5.20
N LEU A 402 -1.36 10.81 6.39
CA LEU A 402 -2.40 10.85 7.43
C LEU A 402 -2.47 12.20 8.15
N PHE A 403 -1.41 13.01 8.09
CA PHE A 403 -1.30 14.32 8.74
C PHE A 403 -1.48 15.44 7.74
N ARG A 404 -0.77 15.40 6.61
CA ARG A 404 -0.87 16.36 5.50
C ARG A 404 -0.37 15.74 4.20
N LEU A 405 -0.93 16.17 3.09
CA LEU A 405 -0.48 15.83 1.74
C LEU A 405 -0.16 17.11 0.95
N TRP A 406 0.84 17.01 0.08
CA TRP A 406 1.12 18.03 -0.90
C TRP A 406 0.16 17.86 -2.07
N TRP A 407 -0.75 18.84 -2.25
CA TRP A 407 -1.72 18.85 -3.33
C TRP A 407 -1.21 19.69 -4.47
N VAL A 408 -1.08 19.10 -5.64
CA VAL A 408 -0.67 19.75 -6.88
C VAL A 408 -1.91 19.89 -7.77
N PRO A 409 -2.35 21.11 -8.10
CA PRO A 409 -3.40 21.29 -9.10
C PRO A 409 -2.99 20.65 -10.43
N ARG A 410 -3.88 19.90 -11.09
CA ARG A 410 -3.58 19.30 -12.40
C ARG A 410 -3.35 20.37 -13.49
N SER A 411 -3.81 21.60 -13.25
CA SER A 411 -3.58 22.76 -14.10
C SER A 411 -2.27 23.50 -13.83
N ALA A 412 -1.49 23.09 -12.80
CA ALA A 412 -0.24 23.75 -12.47
C ALA A 412 0.87 23.40 -13.49
N ASP A 413 1.68 24.39 -13.83
CA ASP A 413 2.81 24.23 -14.76
C ASP A 413 3.94 23.34 -14.17
N SER A 414 4.00 23.22 -12.84
CA SER A 414 5.02 22.47 -12.12
C SER A 414 4.47 21.95 -10.78
N PRO A 415 4.95 20.77 -10.33
CA PRO A 415 4.65 20.26 -8.98
C PRO A 415 5.00 21.21 -7.84
N ALA A 416 5.94 22.13 -8.03
CA ALA A 416 6.28 23.20 -7.08
C ALA A 416 5.11 24.16 -6.79
N GLY A 417 4.12 24.24 -7.70
CA GLY A 417 2.92 25.08 -7.57
C GLY A 417 1.81 24.45 -6.72
N GLY A 418 2.14 23.59 -5.77
CA GLY A 418 1.19 22.96 -4.86
C GLY A 418 1.08 23.66 -3.50
N ALA A 419 0.26 23.05 -2.63
CA ALA A 419 0.10 23.44 -1.24
C ALA A 419 -0.09 22.21 -0.34
N TYR A 420 0.36 22.29 0.92
CA TYR A 420 -0.01 21.27 1.90
C TYR A 420 -1.46 21.44 2.36
N VAL A 421 -2.17 20.31 2.40
CA VAL A 421 -3.53 20.20 2.97
C VAL A 421 -3.48 19.25 4.16
N ARG A 422 -3.97 19.69 5.30
CA ARG A 422 -4.01 18.92 6.56
C ARG A 422 -5.23 18.02 6.63
N TYR A 423 -5.06 16.88 7.29
CA TYR A 423 -6.09 15.91 7.60
C TYR A 423 -6.37 15.84 9.10
N CYS A 424 -7.53 15.28 9.47
CA CYS A 424 -7.85 14.95 10.86
C CYS A 424 -7.09 13.68 11.27
N HIS A 425 -5.79 13.79 11.49
CA HIS A 425 -4.89 12.66 11.72
C HIS A 425 -5.27 11.81 12.93
N ASP A 426 -5.83 12.40 14.00
CA ASP A 426 -6.32 11.65 15.16
C ASP A 426 -7.40 10.63 14.77
N ASP A 427 -8.38 11.04 13.95
CA ASP A 427 -9.46 10.19 13.46
C ASP A 427 -8.89 9.05 12.58
N LEU A 428 -7.98 9.39 11.65
CA LEU A 428 -7.38 8.41 10.74
C LEU A 428 -6.51 7.39 11.49
N LEU A 429 -5.73 7.83 12.47
CA LEU A 429 -4.90 6.96 13.30
C LEU A 429 -5.74 6.07 14.23
N ASP A 430 -6.90 6.56 14.72
CA ASP A 430 -7.83 5.74 15.49
C ASP A 430 -8.47 4.64 14.62
N ILE A 431 -8.77 4.93 13.35
CA ILE A 431 -9.24 3.92 12.39
C ILE A 431 -8.14 2.89 12.12
N VAL A 432 -6.89 3.31 11.84
CA VAL A 432 -5.77 2.39 11.65
C VAL A 432 -5.59 1.48 12.87
N ALA A 433 -5.62 2.06 14.09
CA ALA A 433 -5.48 1.29 15.32
C ALA A 433 -6.61 0.26 15.50
N LEU A 434 -7.86 0.64 15.20
CA LEU A 434 -9.03 -0.24 15.31
C LEU A 434 -8.96 -1.39 14.29
N GLU A 435 -8.67 -1.10 13.03
CA GLU A 435 -8.61 -2.13 12.00
C GLU A 435 -7.40 -3.06 12.20
N CYS A 436 -6.25 -2.54 12.61
CA CYS A 436 -5.09 -3.35 13.00
C CYS A 436 -5.42 -4.27 14.19
N HIS A 437 -6.15 -3.75 15.20
CA HIS A 437 -6.59 -4.56 16.34
C HIS A 437 -7.51 -5.70 15.91
N ARG A 438 -8.46 -5.44 15.01
CA ARG A 438 -9.38 -6.44 14.46
C ARG A 438 -8.68 -7.55 13.69
N ALA A 439 -7.66 -7.16 12.92
CA ALA A 439 -6.86 -8.09 12.12
C ALA A 439 -5.80 -8.83 12.93
N GLY A 440 -5.50 -8.42 14.17
CA GLY A 440 -4.35 -8.90 14.92
C GLY A 440 -3.00 -8.49 14.30
N ALA A 441 -2.98 -7.42 13.49
CA ALA A 441 -1.84 -6.98 12.72
C ALA A 441 -1.19 -5.72 13.32
N TYR A 442 0.12 -5.57 13.16
CA TYR A 442 0.85 -4.35 13.51
C TYR A 442 0.92 -3.38 12.32
N ALA A 443 1.25 -2.11 12.61
CA ALA A 443 1.45 -1.09 11.58
C ALA A 443 2.87 -0.54 11.60
N VAL A 444 3.41 -0.30 10.39
CA VAL A 444 4.67 0.40 10.13
C VAL A 444 4.37 1.61 9.26
N GLY A 445 4.76 2.79 9.70
CA GLY A 445 4.64 4.01 8.91
C GLY A 445 5.94 4.31 8.18
N GLU A 446 5.89 4.46 6.87
CA GLU A 446 7.03 4.98 6.14
C GLU A 446 7.13 6.49 6.40
N ASP A 447 8.06 6.88 7.28
CA ASP A 447 8.31 8.24 7.78
C ASP A 447 9.66 8.78 7.28
N LEU A 448 9.99 8.49 6.01
CA LEU A 448 11.21 8.96 5.35
C LEU A 448 11.03 10.40 4.85
N GLY A 449 12.15 11.11 4.67
CA GLY A 449 12.17 12.49 4.19
C GLY A 449 11.96 13.54 5.29
N THR A 450 11.38 14.69 4.92
CA THR A 450 11.16 15.82 5.85
C THR A 450 9.89 15.59 6.66
N VAL A 451 10.06 15.14 7.89
CA VAL A 451 8.97 14.81 8.82
C VAL A 451 8.97 15.81 9.98
N GLU A 452 7.81 16.39 10.27
CA GLU A 452 7.63 17.27 11.45
C GLU A 452 7.79 16.46 12.74
N ASP A 453 8.47 17.01 13.75
CA ASP A 453 8.81 16.29 14.99
C ASP A 453 7.58 15.66 15.68
N HIS A 454 6.46 16.40 15.73
CA HIS A 454 5.23 15.93 16.36
C HIS A 454 4.63 14.69 15.66
N VAL A 455 4.90 14.47 14.38
CA VAL A 455 4.42 13.30 13.63
C VAL A 455 5.03 12.02 14.20
N ARG A 456 6.36 12.00 14.39
CA ARG A 456 7.05 10.83 14.95
C ARG A 456 6.62 10.53 16.38
N GLU A 457 6.41 11.56 17.19
CA GLU A 457 5.90 11.42 18.56
C GLU A 457 4.50 10.81 18.57
N GLU A 458 3.62 11.29 17.68
CA GLU A 458 2.26 10.78 17.56
C GLU A 458 2.23 9.33 17.05
N LEU A 459 3.01 8.99 16.02
CA LEU A 459 3.16 7.61 15.55
C LEU A 459 3.64 6.68 16.65
N ALA A 460 4.66 7.08 17.43
CA ALA A 460 5.17 6.31 18.55
C ALA A 460 4.09 6.12 19.64
N ARG A 461 3.33 7.16 19.97
CA ARG A 461 2.20 7.12 20.93
C ARG A 461 1.12 6.13 20.47
N ARG A 462 0.86 6.05 19.17
CA ARG A 462 -0.10 5.12 18.55
C ARG A 462 0.45 3.72 18.32
N ARG A 463 1.72 3.47 18.64
CA ARG A 463 2.45 2.23 18.35
C ARG A 463 2.49 1.88 16.86
N VAL A 464 2.51 2.88 16.01
CA VAL A 464 2.90 2.73 14.62
C VAL A 464 4.42 2.73 14.57
N LEU A 465 5.02 1.64 14.08
CA LEU A 465 6.47 1.52 14.01
C LEU A 465 7.04 2.48 12.98
N SER A 466 8.12 3.16 13.31
CA SER A 466 8.87 4.03 12.40
C SER A 466 9.68 3.20 11.40
N TYR A 467 9.99 3.74 10.23
CA TYR A 467 10.83 3.08 9.23
C TYR A 467 12.24 3.68 9.22
N ARG A 468 13.27 2.88 9.53
CA ARG A 468 14.66 3.31 9.62
C ARG A 468 15.50 2.69 8.52
N LEU A 469 16.17 3.55 7.72
CA LEU A 469 17.02 3.11 6.63
C LEU A 469 18.48 3.49 6.88
N VAL A 470 19.37 2.54 6.65
CA VAL A 470 20.83 2.78 6.74
C VAL A 470 21.25 3.94 5.84
N TRP A 471 20.59 4.12 4.70
CA TRP A 471 20.87 5.22 3.76
C TRP A 471 20.61 6.61 4.34
N PHE A 472 19.67 6.76 5.28
CA PHE A 472 19.27 8.08 5.80
C PHE A 472 19.67 8.33 7.25
N GLU A 473 19.92 7.28 8.02
CA GLU A 473 20.25 7.43 9.45
C GLU A 473 21.72 7.81 9.64
N GLU A 474 21.98 8.87 10.40
CA GLU A 474 23.34 9.29 10.77
C GLU A 474 23.95 8.39 11.85
N LYS A 475 23.09 7.83 12.72
CA LYS A 475 23.49 6.97 13.82
C LYS A 475 23.71 5.54 13.32
N PRO A 476 24.65 4.79 13.94
CA PRO A 476 24.82 3.39 13.60
C PRO A 476 23.58 2.57 14.01
N PRO A 477 23.30 1.43 13.33
CA PRO A 477 22.11 0.60 13.59
C PRO A 477 21.88 0.24 15.07
N ALA A 478 22.93 0.03 15.85
CA ALA A 478 22.83 -0.27 17.29
C ALA A 478 22.18 0.86 18.13
N GLN A 479 22.01 2.05 17.57
CA GLN A 479 21.39 3.20 18.23
C GLN A 479 19.99 3.55 17.69
N TYR A 480 19.43 2.73 16.78
CA TYR A 480 18.08 2.95 16.27
C TYR A 480 17.03 2.73 17.36
N PRO A 481 15.84 3.31 17.26
CA PRO A 481 14.79 3.12 18.26
C PRO A 481 14.24 1.68 18.22
N GLU A 482 13.79 1.18 19.37
CA GLU A 482 13.16 -0.14 19.48
C GLU A 482 11.85 -0.22 18.66
N GLN A 483 10.99 0.80 18.76
CA GLN A 483 9.71 0.85 18.05
C GLN A 483 9.91 1.23 16.57
N ALA A 484 10.61 0.37 15.83
CA ALA A 484 10.88 0.58 14.42
C ALA A 484 10.99 -0.74 13.67
N LEU A 485 10.81 -0.63 12.35
CA LEU A 485 11.33 -1.54 11.35
C LEU A 485 12.60 -0.91 10.79
N ALA A 486 13.71 -1.67 10.72
CA ALA A 486 14.93 -1.21 10.10
C ALA A 486 15.27 -2.03 8.86
N ALA A 487 15.74 -1.33 7.82
CA ALA A 487 16.19 -1.88 6.55
C ALA A 487 17.45 -1.15 6.07
N VAL A 488 18.07 -1.65 5.02
CA VAL A 488 19.19 -0.96 4.37
C VAL A 488 18.65 0.06 3.37
N THR A 489 17.75 -0.38 2.50
CA THR A 489 17.21 0.37 1.36
C THR A 489 15.72 0.08 1.16
N THR A 490 15.13 0.74 0.17
CA THR A 490 13.79 0.46 -0.37
C THR A 490 13.87 0.23 -1.88
N HIS A 491 12.74 -0.09 -2.52
CA HIS A 491 12.65 -0.26 -3.97
C HIS A 491 12.96 1.02 -4.80
N ASP A 492 12.89 2.20 -4.19
CA ASP A 492 13.12 3.50 -4.82
C ASP A 492 14.59 3.98 -4.71
N LEU A 493 15.38 3.29 -3.92
CA LEU A 493 16.75 3.68 -3.60
C LEU A 493 17.76 2.70 -4.22
N PRO A 494 19.04 3.08 -4.32
CA PRO A 494 20.08 2.18 -4.79
C PRO A 494 20.13 0.90 -3.97
N THR A 495 20.33 -0.23 -4.65
CA THR A 495 20.72 -1.48 -3.99
C THR A 495 22.14 -1.36 -3.42
N ILE A 496 22.49 -2.22 -2.46
CA ILE A 496 23.88 -2.27 -1.94
C ILE A 496 24.88 -2.47 -3.07
N ALA A 497 24.62 -3.44 -3.94
CA ALA A 497 25.51 -3.76 -5.07
C ALA A 497 25.61 -2.61 -6.09
N GLY A 498 24.48 -1.98 -6.43
CA GLY A 498 24.44 -0.84 -7.35
C GLY A 498 25.20 0.37 -6.84
N LEU A 499 25.05 0.68 -5.56
CA LEU A 499 25.78 1.76 -4.89
C LEU A 499 27.28 1.44 -4.78
N TRP A 500 27.63 0.23 -4.37
CA TRP A 500 29.03 -0.16 -4.15
C TRP A 500 29.85 -0.19 -5.43
N THR A 501 29.31 -0.75 -6.50
CA THR A 501 29.99 -0.82 -7.82
C THR A 501 29.94 0.50 -8.57
N GLY A 502 29.04 1.42 -8.21
CA GLY A 502 28.79 2.66 -8.93
C GLY A 502 27.89 2.47 -10.18
N SER A 503 27.36 1.28 -10.42
CA SER A 503 26.48 1.01 -11.56
C SER A 503 25.19 1.82 -11.49
N ASP A 504 24.65 2.08 -10.28
CA ASP A 504 23.45 2.89 -10.10
C ASP A 504 23.60 4.33 -10.63
N LEU A 505 24.79 4.95 -10.44
CA LEU A 505 25.08 6.28 -10.99
C LEU A 505 25.09 6.25 -12.53
N ALA A 506 25.69 5.20 -13.11
CA ALA A 506 25.73 5.01 -14.57
C ALA A 506 24.33 4.75 -15.15
N ASP A 507 23.49 3.99 -14.43
CA ASP A 507 22.12 3.71 -14.81
C ASP A 507 21.26 4.99 -14.82
N GLN A 508 21.39 5.86 -13.80
CA GLN A 508 20.72 7.17 -13.75
C GLN A 508 21.12 8.06 -14.95
N GLN A 509 22.43 8.11 -15.29
CA GLN A 509 22.92 8.86 -16.45
C GLN A 509 22.37 8.29 -17.77
N THR A 510 22.30 6.96 -17.88
CA THR A 510 21.75 6.27 -19.06
C THR A 510 20.25 6.55 -19.22
N ALA A 511 19.53 6.68 -18.11
CA ALA A 511 18.12 7.08 -18.07
C ALA A 511 17.91 8.59 -18.37
N GLY A 512 18.96 9.36 -18.63
CA GLY A 512 18.89 10.78 -18.95
C GLY A 512 18.70 11.69 -17.73
N MET A 513 18.98 11.18 -16.53
CA MET A 513 18.93 11.96 -15.30
C MET A 513 20.26 12.69 -15.04
N GLU A 514 20.20 13.74 -14.23
CA GLU A 514 21.38 14.39 -13.65
C GLU A 514 21.58 13.87 -12.21
N PRO A 515 22.38 12.79 -12.03
CA PRO A 515 22.52 12.17 -10.72
C PRO A 515 23.32 13.04 -9.77
N ASN A 516 22.94 13.03 -8.49
CA ASN A 516 23.73 13.62 -7.42
C ASN A 516 24.97 12.77 -7.11
N ALA A 517 26.04 12.95 -7.89
CA ALA A 517 27.29 12.19 -7.75
C ALA A 517 27.95 12.39 -6.36
N GLU A 518 27.83 13.58 -5.78
CA GLU A 518 28.38 13.86 -4.45
C GLU A 518 27.59 13.14 -3.37
N GLY A 519 26.25 13.19 -3.41
CA GLY A 519 25.39 12.44 -2.50
C GLY A 519 25.60 10.93 -2.61
N THR A 520 25.74 10.40 -3.84
CA THR A 520 26.05 8.98 -4.07
C THR A 520 27.40 8.58 -3.45
N ARG A 521 28.42 9.43 -3.56
CA ARG A 521 29.74 9.20 -2.93
C ARG A 521 29.62 9.18 -1.41
N GLN A 522 28.87 10.11 -0.82
CA GLN A 522 28.63 10.16 0.64
C GLN A 522 27.88 8.90 1.12
N LEU A 523 26.88 8.44 0.39
CA LEU A 523 26.18 7.18 0.69
C LEU A 523 27.13 5.98 0.62
N ARG A 524 28.02 5.90 -0.37
CA ARG A 524 29.01 4.82 -0.47
C ARG A 524 30.01 4.83 0.70
N GLU A 525 30.49 6.00 1.13
CA GLU A 525 31.35 6.12 2.31
C GLU A 525 30.61 5.74 3.60
N ARG A 526 29.32 6.09 3.72
CA ARG A 526 28.48 5.64 4.83
C ARG A 526 28.33 4.12 4.84
N LEU A 527 28.04 3.51 3.69
CA LEU A 527 27.95 2.06 3.54
C LEU A 527 29.25 1.38 3.98
N LYS A 528 30.40 1.86 3.50
CA LYS A 528 31.72 1.39 3.88
C LYS A 528 31.93 1.46 5.40
N HIS A 529 31.56 2.57 6.01
CA HIS A 529 31.68 2.75 7.46
C HIS A 529 30.76 1.81 8.24
N VAL A 530 29.49 1.66 7.82
CA VAL A 530 28.51 0.78 8.49
C VAL A 530 28.93 -0.68 8.38
N ALA A 531 29.34 -1.12 7.18
CA ALA A 531 29.82 -2.47 6.93
C ALA A 531 31.18 -2.76 7.60
N GLY A 532 32.00 -1.73 7.85
CA GLY A 532 33.35 -1.88 8.40
C GLY A 532 34.32 -2.56 7.45
N VAL A 533 34.19 -2.32 6.13
CA VAL A 533 34.98 -2.95 5.07
C VAL A 533 35.93 -1.97 4.39
N ASP A 534 36.93 -2.47 3.67
CA ASP A 534 37.80 -1.64 2.82
C ASP A 534 37.10 -1.23 1.51
N GLY A 535 37.59 -0.17 0.86
CA GLY A 535 36.95 0.41 -0.32
C GLY A 535 36.96 -0.45 -1.59
N ASP A 536 37.70 -1.55 -1.61
CA ASP A 536 37.83 -2.54 -2.67
C ASP A 536 37.28 -3.93 -2.28
N ALA A 537 36.58 -4.02 -1.16
CA ALA A 537 35.97 -5.26 -0.70
C ALA A 537 35.00 -5.86 -1.74
N PRO A 538 34.94 -7.19 -1.89
CA PRO A 538 33.97 -7.85 -2.76
C PRO A 538 32.52 -7.50 -2.37
N VAL A 539 31.62 -7.40 -3.35
CA VAL A 539 30.21 -6.99 -3.16
C VAL A 539 29.50 -7.92 -2.15
N GLU A 540 29.75 -9.21 -2.24
CA GLU A 540 29.14 -10.23 -1.35
C GLU A 540 29.56 -10.04 0.11
N GLU A 541 30.81 -9.62 0.34
CA GLU A 541 31.32 -9.29 1.67
C GLU A 541 30.64 -8.02 2.21
N VAL A 542 30.52 -6.98 1.37
CA VAL A 542 29.85 -5.72 1.74
C VAL A 542 28.40 -5.97 2.10
N ILE A 543 27.66 -6.77 1.30
CA ILE A 543 26.26 -7.13 1.57
C ILE A 543 26.15 -7.81 2.92
N THR A 544 26.93 -8.87 3.16
CA THR A 544 26.85 -9.65 4.40
C THR A 544 27.19 -8.78 5.61
N ALA A 545 28.30 -8.03 5.54
CA ALA A 545 28.74 -7.15 6.62
C ALA A 545 27.72 -6.02 6.94
N THR A 546 27.05 -5.49 5.91
CA THR A 546 26.00 -4.50 6.09
C THR A 546 24.81 -5.07 6.87
N TYR A 547 24.34 -6.27 6.54
CA TYR A 547 23.26 -6.93 7.26
C TYR A 547 23.70 -7.42 8.64
N GLU A 548 24.96 -7.79 8.84
CA GLU A 548 25.52 -8.01 10.19
C GLU A 548 25.50 -6.74 11.04
N ALA A 549 25.81 -5.58 10.46
CA ALA A 549 25.67 -4.31 11.17
C ALA A 549 24.22 -3.99 11.49
N LEU A 550 23.28 -4.18 10.53
CA LEU A 550 21.85 -3.97 10.72
C LEU A 550 21.29 -4.88 11.83
N SER A 551 21.78 -6.12 11.97
CA SER A 551 21.30 -7.06 12.99
C SER A 551 21.52 -6.59 14.44
N ARG A 552 22.39 -5.60 14.64
CA ARG A 552 22.66 -4.97 15.95
C ARG A 552 21.61 -3.93 16.35
N ALA A 553 20.73 -3.53 15.42
CA ALA A 553 19.67 -2.58 15.71
C ALA A 553 18.68 -3.17 16.73
N PRO A 554 18.26 -2.43 17.77
CA PRO A 554 17.32 -2.94 18.78
C PRO A 554 15.87 -2.96 18.25
N CYS A 555 15.66 -2.67 16.98
CA CYS A 555 14.34 -2.55 16.36
C CYS A 555 13.52 -3.84 16.47
N MET A 556 12.20 -3.71 16.61
CA MET A 556 11.27 -4.84 16.66
C MET A 556 11.33 -5.70 15.39
N LEU A 557 11.49 -5.06 14.23
CA LEU A 557 11.51 -5.72 12.93
C LEU A 557 12.77 -5.32 12.15
N LEU A 558 13.34 -6.29 11.43
CA LEU A 558 14.38 -6.06 10.43
C LEU A 558 13.92 -6.62 9.09
N THR A 559 14.20 -5.92 7.99
CA THR A 559 13.99 -6.47 6.65
C THR A 559 15.25 -6.41 5.80
N ALA A 560 15.45 -7.46 5.02
CA ALA A 560 16.47 -7.50 3.98
C ALA A 560 15.81 -7.56 2.60
N GLY A 561 16.32 -6.77 1.66
CA GLY A 561 15.95 -6.89 0.25
C GLY A 561 16.41 -8.23 -0.30
N LEU A 562 15.52 -9.00 -0.93
CA LEU A 562 15.91 -10.26 -1.55
C LEU A 562 16.78 -10.02 -2.78
N ASP A 563 16.59 -8.92 -3.47
CA ASP A 563 17.45 -8.40 -4.53
C ASP A 563 18.85 -8.06 -4.04
N ASP A 564 18.98 -7.36 -2.90
CA ASP A 564 20.26 -7.10 -2.25
C ASP A 564 21.00 -8.41 -1.92
N ALA A 565 20.29 -9.36 -1.31
CA ALA A 565 20.87 -10.66 -0.94
C ALA A 565 21.40 -11.48 -2.14
N LEU A 566 20.85 -11.20 -3.34
CA LEU A 566 21.28 -11.78 -4.61
C LEU A 566 22.33 -10.92 -5.36
N GLY A 567 22.78 -9.82 -4.79
CA GLY A 567 23.74 -8.91 -5.42
C GLY A 567 23.22 -8.19 -6.65
N VAL A 568 21.91 -7.99 -6.75
CA VAL A 568 21.27 -7.26 -7.85
C VAL A 568 21.75 -5.80 -7.83
N GLN A 569 22.25 -5.31 -8.96
CA GLN A 569 22.75 -3.94 -9.07
C GLN A 569 21.65 -2.94 -9.46
N LYS A 570 20.65 -3.38 -10.23
CA LYS A 570 19.57 -2.53 -10.71
C LYS A 570 18.46 -2.40 -9.67
N ARG A 571 18.08 -1.17 -9.36
CA ARG A 571 16.92 -0.93 -8.47
C ARG A 571 15.60 -1.25 -9.18
N PRO A 572 14.58 -1.73 -8.47
CA PRO A 572 13.27 -2.04 -9.04
C PRO A 572 12.56 -0.83 -9.62
N ASN A 573 12.71 0.33 -9.00
CA ASN A 573 12.15 1.60 -9.44
C ASN A 573 13.19 2.72 -9.39
N MET A 574 13.16 3.58 -10.41
CA MET A 574 13.98 4.79 -10.49
C MET A 574 13.05 6.01 -10.51
N PRO A 575 12.81 6.64 -9.36
CA PRO A 575 11.93 7.80 -9.26
C PRO A 575 12.29 8.90 -10.26
N GLY A 576 11.27 9.52 -10.86
CA GLY A 576 11.45 10.56 -11.88
C GLY A 576 11.63 10.01 -13.31
N THR A 577 11.56 8.68 -13.49
CA THR A 577 11.55 8.04 -14.82
C THR A 577 10.21 7.34 -15.09
N THR A 578 9.89 7.17 -16.37
CA THR A 578 8.76 6.34 -16.84
C THR A 578 9.32 5.23 -17.75
N ASP A 579 9.41 5.47 -19.06
CA ASP A 579 9.90 4.50 -20.03
C ASP A 579 11.44 4.47 -20.14
N GLN A 580 12.14 5.44 -19.55
CA GLN A 580 13.60 5.55 -19.58
C GLN A 580 14.30 4.47 -18.75
N TRP A 581 13.58 3.88 -17.80
CA TRP A 581 14.00 2.79 -16.94
C TRP A 581 12.95 1.68 -16.94
N PRO A 582 13.33 0.39 -16.88
CA PRO A 582 12.36 -0.71 -16.81
C PRO A 582 11.73 -0.83 -15.41
N ASN A 583 11.10 0.27 -14.93
CA ASN A 583 10.46 0.34 -13.64
C ASN A 583 9.48 -0.81 -13.43
N TRP A 584 9.57 -1.51 -12.30
CA TRP A 584 8.67 -2.59 -11.88
C TRP A 584 8.64 -3.81 -12.83
N ARG A 585 9.62 -3.93 -13.75
CA ARG A 585 9.67 -4.98 -14.77
C ARG A 585 10.90 -5.89 -14.66
N ILE A 586 11.81 -5.60 -13.75
CA ILE A 586 13.06 -6.35 -13.58
C ILE A 586 12.78 -7.58 -12.73
N PRO A 587 12.97 -8.81 -13.25
CA PRO A 587 12.85 -10.02 -12.46
C PRO A 587 14.10 -10.25 -11.61
N LEU A 588 13.99 -11.04 -10.53
CA LEU A 588 15.17 -11.57 -9.85
C LEU A 588 16.02 -12.43 -10.82
N PRO A 589 17.36 -12.45 -10.64
CA PRO A 589 18.27 -13.11 -11.57
C PRO A 589 18.18 -14.64 -11.52
N LEU A 590 17.59 -15.19 -10.47
CA LEU A 590 17.41 -16.63 -10.25
C LEU A 590 15.94 -16.94 -10.00
N PRO A 591 15.43 -18.09 -10.47
CA PRO A 591 14.15 -18.61 -10.00
C PRO A 591 14.26 -18.98 -8.51
N LEU A 592 13.13 -19.06 -7.80
CA LEU A 592 13.11 -19.31 -6.35
C LEU A 592 13.85 -20.59 -5.96
N GLU A 593 13.85 -21.62 -6.81
CA GLU A 593 14.64 -22.84 -6.64
C GLU A 593 16.15 -22.54 -6.53
N GLY A 594 16.61 -21.59 -7.33
CA GLY A 594 17.98 -21.12 -7.30
C GLY A 594 18.26 -20.20 -6.11
N VAL A 595 17.30 -19.33 -5.77
CA VAL A 595 17.39 -18.44 -4.61
C VAL A 595 17.55 -19.23 -3.31
N GLU A 596 16.74 -20.28 -3.11
CA GLU A 596 16.77 -21.13 -1.91
C GLU A 596 18.12 -21.81 -1.70
N THR A 597 18.88 -22.03 -2.76
CA THR A 597 20.19 -22.70 -2.71
C THR A 597 21.36 -21.73 -2.82
N ALA A 598 21.11 -20.49 -3.22
CA ALA A 598 22.16 -19.47 -3.38
C ALA A 598 22.83 -19.12 -2.02
N PRO A 599 24.15 -18.90 -2.01
CA PRO A 599 24.87 -18.60 -0.78
C PRO A 599 24.52 -17.24 -0.18
N GLY A 600 24.25 -16.22 -1.00
CA GLY A 600 23.99 -14.84 -0.57
C GLY A 600 22.76 -14.74 0.34
N PRO A 601 21.55 -15.18 -0.07
CA PRO A 601 20.37 -15.15 0.78
C PRO A 601 20.55 -15.92 2.09
N ARG A 602 21.23 -17.06 2.07
CA ARG A 602 21.52 -17.82 3.30
C ARG A 602 22.52 -17.09 4.22
N ALA A 603 23.51 -16.40 3.67
CA ALA A 603 24.46 -15.60 4.45
C ALA A 603 23.75 -14.39 5.11
N VAL A 604 22.91 -13.69 4.36
CA VAL A 604 22.11 -12.56 4.88
C VAL A 604 21.14 -13.04 5.97
N ALA A 605 20.46 -14.16 5.76
CA ALA A 605 19.57 -14.75 6.77
C ALA A 605 20.33 -15.09 8.05
N ALA A 606 21.49 -15.73 7.95
CA ALA A 606 22.35 -16.06 9.10
C ALA A 606 22.87 -14.80 9.81
N ALA A 607 23.14 -13.72 9.07
CA ALA A 607 23.54 -12.43 9.63
C ALA A 607 22.41 -11.79 10.46
N LEU A 608 21.14 -11.95 10.04
CA LEU A 608 19.98 -11.36 10.70
C LEU A 608 19.37 -12.25 11.79
N ASP A 609 19.65 -13.55 11.81
CA ASP A 609 19.08 -14.46 12.81
C ASP A 609 19.62 -14.15 14.21
N ARG A 610 18.78 -13.49 15.01
CA ARG A 610 19.09 -13.10 16.39
C ARG A 610 18.96 -14.26 17.39
N ARG A 611 18.22 -15.32 17.04
CA ARG A 611 18.04 -16.47 17.93
C ARG A 611 19.33 -17.27 18.08
N ALA A 612 20.17 -17.27 17.05
CA ALA A 612 21.48 -17.92 17.09
C ALA A 612 22.50 -17.16 17.96
N ARG A 613 22.20 -15.92 18.40
CA ARG A 613 23.12 -15.05 19.15
C ARG A 613 22.72 -14.85 20.62
N SER A 614 21.56 -15.33 21.03
CA SER A 614 21.07 -15.36 22.43
C SER A 614 21.38 -16.71 23.07
#